data_061eb7b53b6089e620f041a5800584ec
#
_entry.id   061eb7b53b6089e620f041a5800584ec
#
_cell.length_a   1.000
_cell.length_b   1.000
_cell.length_c   1.000
_cell.angle_alpha   90.00
_cell.angle_beta   90.00
_cell.angle_gamma   90.00
#
_symmetry.space_group_name_H-M   'P 1'
#
loop_
_entity.id
_entity.type
_entity.pdbx_description
1 polymer ?
#
loop_
_entity_poly.entity_id
_entity_poly.type
_entity_poly.pdbx_seq_one_letter_code
_entity_poly.pdbx_strand_id
1 'polypeptide(L)'
;MKIEKNTGLVLEGGGMRGVFTSGVLDAFMKHGLYFDYVVAVSAGACNGMSYISRQQGRARFSNIDMLAKYDYIGVRHLVTQGCIFDPVLLYDRFPNELVPFDYDTYFKYAHTFEMVTTNCLTGRAMYMTETSDRQRALDIVRASSSLPY
;
A
#
# COMPACT_ATOMS: atom_id res chain seq x y z
N MET A 1 -10.73 17.71 -14.84
CA MET A 1 -9.57 18.43 -14.25
C MET A 1 -8.31 17.78 -14.84
N LYS A 2 -7.29 18.53 -15.23
CA LYS A 2 -6.02 17.94 -15.70
C LYS A 2 -4.95 18.21 -14.66
N ILE A 3 -4.14 17.19 -14.37
CA ILE A 3 -2.94 17.35 -13.54
C ILE A 3 -1.88 18.05 -14.40
N GLU A 4 -1.22 19.06 -13.83
CA GLU A 4 -0.13 19.74 -14.51
C GLU A 4 1.08 18.83 -14.66
N LYS A 5 1.84 19.01 -15.76
CA LYS A 5 3.10 18.28 -15.94
C LYS A 5 4.05 18.55 -14.78
N ASN A 6 4.81 17.55 -14.38
CA ASN A 6 5.75 17.58 -13.26
C ASN A 6 5.11 17.70 -11.87
N THR A 7 3.85 17.31 -11.73
CA THR A 7 3.19 17.18 -10.43
C THR A 7 3.33 15.77 -9.90
N GLY A 8 3.87 15.61 -8.70
CA GLY A 8 3.96 14.33 -7.99
C GLY A 8 2.93 14.20 -6.87
N LEU A 9 2.62 12.98 -6.49
CA LEU A 9 1.76 12.65 -5.36
C LEU A 9 2.59 12.03 -4.24
N VAL A 10 2.52 12.60 -3.05
CA VAL A 10 3.16 12.08 -1.85
C VAL A 10 2.10 11.48 -0.93
N LEU A 11 2.26 10.21 -0.58
CA LEU A 11 1.37 9.45 0.30
C LEU A 11 2.07 9.13 1.61
N GLU A 12 1.69 9.84 2.66
CA GLU A 12 2.26 9.64 4.00
C GLU A 12 1.83 8.31 4.64
N GLY A 13 2.63 7.86 5.59
CA GLY A 13 2.26 6.80 6.52
C GLY A 13 1.23 7.26 7.55
N GLY A 14 0.77 6.36 8.40
CA GLY A 14 -0.14 6.71 9.49
C GLY A 14 -1.10 5.61 9.93
N GLY A 15 -0.83 4.37 9.56
CA GLY A 15 -1.67 3.22 9.93
C GLY A 15 -3.13 3.43 9.51
N MET A 16 -4.07 3.24 10.42
CA MET A 16 -5.51 3.36 10.13
C MET A 16 -5.97 4.77 9.71
N ARG A 17 -5.18 5.82 9.96
CA ARG A 17 -5.48 7.16 9.43
C ARG A 17 -5.43 7.20 7.90
N GLY A 18 -4.71 6.26 7.28
CA GLY A 18 -4.66 6.06 5.83
C GLY A 18 -6.02 5.76 5.17
N VAL A 19 -7.06 5.45 5.95
CA VAL A 19 -8.45 5.32 5.44
C VAL A 19 -8.93 6.63 4.79
N PHE A 20 -8.56 7.78 5.34
CA PHE A 20 -8.86 9.07 4.70
C PHE A 20 -8.20 9.17 3.31
N THR A 21 -6.92 8.80 3.23
CA THR A 21 -6.16 8.76 1.96
C THR A 21 -6.82 7.82 0.94
N SER A 22 -7.33 6.66 1.39
CA SER A 22 -8.09 5.74 0.51
C SER A 22 -9.26 6.44 -0.18
N GLY A 23 -10.04 7.23 0.57
CA GLY A 23 -11.17 7.97 0.02
C GLY A 23 -10.75 9.05 -0.99
N VAL A 24 -9.64 9.75 -0.72
CA VAL A 24 -9.09 10.75 -1.65
C VAL A 24 -8.62 10.08 -2.95
N LEU A 25 -7.90 8.96 -2.85
CA LEU A 25 -7.43 8.22 -4.02
C LEU A 25 -8.59 7.63 -4.83
N ASP A 26 -9.64 7.13 -4.17
CA ASP A 26 -10.86 6.68 -4.85
C ASP A 26 -11.54 7.82 -5.62
N ALA A 27 -11.58 9.02 -5.04
CA ALA A 27 -12.09 10.20 -5.74
C ALA A 27 -11.19 10.56 -6.94
N PHE A 28 -9.87 10.50 -6.82
CA PHE A 28 -8.97 10.70 -7.94
C PHE A 28 -9.20 9.69 -9.06
N MET A 29 -9.28 8.40 -8.73
CA MET A 29 -9.56 7.34 -9.70
C MET A 29 -10.91 7.53 -10.40
N LYS A 30 -11.96 7.89 -9.63
CA LYS A 30 -13.31 8.18 -10.17
C LYS A 30 -13.29 9.30 -11.21
N HIS A 31 -12.41 10.29 -11.03
CA HIS A 31 -12.27 11.43 -11.95
C HIS A 31 -11.14 11.25 -12.99
N GLY A 32 -10.55 10.05 -13.08
CA GLY A 32 -9.47 9.76 -14.03
C GLY A 32 -8.19 10.57 -13.76
N LEU A 33 -7.96 10.98 -12.51
CA LEU A 33 -6.79 11.74 -12.10
C LEU A 33 -5.68 10.78 -11.65
N TYR A 34 -4.63 10.69 -12.46
CA TYR A 34 -3.48 9.84 -12.21
C TYR A 34 -2.20 10.66 -12.35
N PHE A 35 -1.37 10.62 -11.33
CA PHE A 35 -0.10 11.34 -11.29
C PHE A 35 1.00 10.57 -12.00
N ASP A 36 1.89 11.30 -12.67
CA ASP A 36 3.02 10.72 -13.39
C ASP A 36 4.15 10.25 -12.46
N TYR A 37 4.10 10.66 -11.18
CA TYR A 37 5.03 10.22 -10.16
C TYR A 37 4.34 10.13 -8.80
N VAL A 38 4.52 9.01 -8.12
CA VAL A 38 3.95 8.76 -6.79
C VAL A 38 5.04 8.22 -5.87
N VAL A 39 5.21 8.84 -4.72
CA VAL A 39 6.08 8.34 -3.64
C VAL A 39 5.25 8.09 -2.40
N ALA A 40 5.47 6.96 -1.75
CA ALA A 40 4.60 6.52 -0.66
C ALA A 40 5.35 5.78 0.44
N VAL A 41 4.85 5.85 1.67
CA VAL A 41 5.41 5.13 2.82
C VAL A 41 4.31 4.48 3.66
N SER A 42 4.55 3.27 4.17
CA SER A 42 3.68 2.59 5.15
C SER A 42 2.23 2.43 4.63
N ALA A 43 1.23 2.88 5.37
CA ALA A 43 -0.17 2.89 4.93
C ALA A 43 -0.36 3.62 3.60
N GLY A 44 0.44 4.65 3.33
CA GLY A 44 0.47 5.33 2.04
C GLY A 44 0.93 4.41 0.91
N ALA A 45 1.93 3.54 1.15
CA ALA A 45 2.39 2.56 0.17
C ALA A 45 1.31 1.51 -0.12
N CYS A 46 0.63 1.00 0.92
CA CYS A 46 -0.51 0.07 0.76
C CYS A 46 -1.64 0.68 -0.09
N ASN A 47 -2.01 1.93 0.19
CA ASN A 47 -3.02 2.65 -0.57
C ASN A 47 -2.55 2.98 -1.99
N GLY A 48 -1.27 3.34 -2.15
CA GLY A 48 -0.62 3.61 -3.42
C GLY A 48 -0.65 2.41 -4.35
N MET A 49 -0.42 1.19 -3.86
CA MET A 49 -0.56 -0.03 -4.66
C MET A 49 -1.95 -0.14 -5.29
N SER A 50 -3.02 0.09 -4.52
CA SER A 50 -4.40 0.04 -5.04
C SER A 50 -4.68 1.16 -6.05
N TYR A 51 -4.08 2.34 -5.87
CA TYR A 51 -4.19 3.45 -6.80
C TYR A 51 -3.44 3.18 -8.11
N ILE A 52 -2.21 2.69 -8.05
CA ILE A 52 -1.40 2.35 -9.24
C ILE A 52 -2.03 1.20 -10.02
N SER A 53 -2.61 0.20 -9.35
CA SER A 53 -3.35 -0.90 -9.99
C SER A 53 -4.76 -0.51 -10.48
N ARG A 54 -5.15 0.76 -10.35
CA ARG A 54 -6.47 1.26 -10.79
C ARG A 54 -7.67 0.59 -10.09
N GLN A 55 -7.48 -0.01 -8.93
CA GLN A 55 -8.51 -0.74 -8.21
C GLN A 55 -9.29 0.17 -7.24
N GLN A 56 -10.20 0.96 -7.78
CA GLN A 56 -11.07 1.85 -6.99
C GLN A 56 -11.85 1.05 -5.94
N GLY A 57 -11.92 1.57 -4.71
CA GLY A 57 -12.60 0.96 -3.56
C GLY A 57 -11.82 -0.15 -2.88
N ARG A 58 -10.76 -0.69 -3.50
CA ARG A 58 -9.99 -1.81 -2.94
C ARG A 58 -9.34 -1.46 -1.60
N ALA A 59 -8.70 -0.29 -1.51
CA ALA A 59 -8.04 0.14 -0.28
C ALA A 59 -9.06 0.35 0.86
N ARG A 60 -10.23 0.96 0.58
CA ARG A 60 -11.31 1.09 1.54
C ARG A 60 -11.80 -0.29 2.01
N PHE A 61 -12.09 -1.19 1.07
CA PHE A 61 -12.57 -2.53 1.40
C PHE A 61 -11.57 -3.28 2.29
N SER A 62 -10.27 -3.26 1.95
CA SER A 62 -9.22 -3.90 2.75
C SER A 62 -9.11 -3.30 4.15
N ASN A 63 -9.18 -1.97 4.28
CA ASN A 63 -8.91 -1.27 5.54
C ASN A 63 -10.13 -1.18 6.47
N ILE A 64 -11.35 -1.26 5.95
CA ILE A 64 -12.58 -1.13 6.74
C ILE A 64 -13.32 -2.46 6.80
N ASP A 65 -13.78 -2.95 5.66
CA ASP A 65 -14.69 -4.10 5.61
C ASP A 65 -13.97 -5.40 6.06
N MET A 66 -12.71 -5.57 5.62
CA MET A 66 -11.92 -6.74 6.00
C MET A 66 -11.40 -6.67 7.45
N LEU A 67 -11.13 -5.47 7.99
CA LEU A 67 -10.79 -5.32 9.40
C LEU A 67 -11.95 -5.75 10.28
N ALA A 68 -13.16 -5.32 9.98
CA ALA A 68 -14.35 -5.71 10.72
C ALA A 68 -14.62 -7.23 10.67
N LYS A 69 -14.24 -7.88 9.56
CA LYS A 69 -14.46 -9.32 9.36
C LYS A 69 -13.39 -10.20 9.97
N TYR A 70 -12.11 -9.81 9.90
CA TYR A 70 -10.98 -10.69 10.22
C TYR A 70 -10.19 -10.26 11.45
N ASP A 71 -10.47 -9.09 12.03
CA ASP A 71 -9.80 -8.59 13.24
C ASP A 71 -8.26 -8.74 13.17
N TYR A 72 -7.69 -8.30 12.04
CA TYR A 72 -6.26 -8.50 11.74
C TYR A 72 -5.32 -7.51 12.42
N ILE A 73 -5.84 -6.68 13.35
CA ILE A 73 -5.07 -5.73 14.15
C ILE A 73 -5.41 -5.94 15.62
N GLY A 74 -4.42 -6.19 16.45
CA GLY A 74 -4.67 -6.30 17.91
C GLY A 74 -3.51 -6.86 18.70
N VAL A 75 -3.56 -6.65 20.01
CA VAL A 75 -2.56 -7.15 20.96
C VAL A 75 -2.46 -8.68 20.93
N ARG A 76 -3.53 -9.38 20.58
CA ARG A 76 -3.52 -10.83 20.41
C ARG A 76 -2.44 -11.27 19.40
N HIS A 77 -2.34 -10.57 18.27
CA HIS A 77 -1.34 -10.89 17.24
C HIS A 77 0.08 -10.61 17.71
N LEU A 78 0.28 -9.55 18.54
CA LEU A 78 1.57 -9.29 19.17
C LEU A 78 2.05 -10.44 20.05
N VAL A 79 1.15 -11.03 20.83
CA VAL A 79 1.48 -12.15 21.72
C VAL A 79 1.71 -13.45 20.94
N THR A 80 0.94 -13.70 19.87
CA THR A 80 0.98 -14.98 19.13
C THR A 80 1.93 -14.98 17.95
N GLN A 81 2.20 -13.83 17.35
CA GLN A 81 2.95 -13.71 16.07
C GLN A 81 4.11 -12.69 16.18
N GLY A 82 4.26 -12.00 17.30
CA GLY A 82 5.31 -11.00 17.52
C GLY A 82 5.06 -9.67 16.79
N CYS A 83 3.87 -9.43 16.27
CA CYS A 83 3.50 -8.18 15.58
C CYS A 83 2.02 -7.86 15.80
N ILE A 84 1.68 -6.56 15.79
CA ILE A 84 0.30 -6.08 16.03
C ILE A 84 -0.64 -6.41 14.87
N PHE A 85 -0.10 -6.53 13.65
CA PHE A 85 -0.85 -6.89 12.44
C PHE A 85 -0.63 -8.36 12.12
N ASP A 86 -1.63 -9.00 11.51
CA ASP A 86 -1.46 -10.34 10.92
C ASP A 86 -0.77 -10.21 9.55
N PRO A 87 0.54 -10.50 9.43
CA PRO A 87 1.28 -10.29 8.19
C PRO A 87 0.92 -11.30 7.10
N VAL A 88 0.53 -12.51 7.47
CA VAL A 88 0.11 -13.55 6.52
C VAL A 88 -1.21 -13.12 5.88
N LEU A 89 -2.15 -12.65 6.69
CA LEU A 89 -3.43 -12.19 6.17
C LEU A 89 -3.26 -10.97 5.24
N LEU A 90 -2.45 -9.99 5.65
CA LEU A 90 -2.30 -8.72 4.93
C LEU A 90 -1.48 -8.83 3.64
N TYR A 91 -0.37 -9.57 3.67
CA TYR A 91 0.61 -9.57 2.58
C TYR A 91 0.63 -10.88 1.78
N ASP A 92 -0.20 -11.86 2.13
CA ASP A 92 -0.37 -13.07 1.35
C ASP A 92 -1.84 -13.28 1.00
N ARG A 93 -2.71 -13.56 1.99
CA ARG A 93 -4.10 -13.94 1.71
C ARG A 93 -4.96 -12.80 1.13
N PHE A 94 -4.78 -11.56 1.58
CA PHE A 94 -5.54 -10.44 1.01
C PHE A 94 -5.26 -10.26 -0.48
N PRO A 95 -4.02 -10.07 -0.92
CA PRO A 95 -3.76 -9.82 -2.33
C PRO A 95 -3.96 -11.04 -3.24
N ASN A 96 -3.85 -12.25 -2.71
CA ASN A 96 -3.89 -13.46 -3.53
C ASN A 96 -5.25 -14.19 -3.50
N GLU A 97 -6.03 -14.07 -2.40
CA GLU A 97 -7.26 -14.84 -2.22
C GLU A 97 -8.49 -13.97 -1.95
N LEU A 98 -8.44 -13.10 -0.93
CA LEU A 98 -9.63 -12.48 -0.34
C LEU A 98 -10.00 -11.16 -1.00
N VAL A 99 -9.00 -10.39 -1.42
CA VAL A 99 -9.12 -9.09 -2.09
C VAL A 99 -8.15 -9.07 -3.26
N PRO A 100 -8.38 -9.86 -4.31
CA PRO A 100 -7.41 -10.10 -5.39
C PRO A 100 -6.80 -8.81 -5.91
N PHE A 101 -5.46 -8.82 -6.04
CA PHE A 101 -4.69 -7.70 -6.52
C PHE A 101 -4.43 -7.82 -8.01
N ASP A 102 -4.69 -6.77 -8.76
CA ASP A 102 -4.43 -6.72 -10.21
C ASP A 102 -2.95 -6.39 -10.47
N TYR A 103 -2.12 -7.43 -10.44
CA TYR A 103 -0.69 -7.32 -10.70
C TYR A 103 -0.38 -6.86 -12.12
N ASP A 104 -1.18 -7.25 -13.11
CA ASP A 104 -0.93 -6.92 -14.50
C ASP A 104 -1.11 -5.42 -14.74
N THR A 105 -2.18 -4.84 -14.22
CA THR A 105 -2.38 -3.39 -14.24
C THR A 105 -1.34 -2.68 -13.37
N TYR A 106 -1.00 -3.21 -12.20
CA TYR A 106 0.03 -2.63 -11.34
C TYR A 106 1.36 -2.51 -12.08
N PHE A 107 1.90 -3.59 -12.64
CA PHE A 107 3.20 -3.59 -13.30
C PHE A 107 3.24 -2.69 -14.54
N LYS A 108 2.12 -2.51 -15.22
CA LYS A 108 2.01 -1.57 -16.34
C LYS A 108 2.33 -0.12 -15.91
N TYR A 109 1.99 0.27 -14.69
CA TYR A 109 2.14 1.63 -14.19
C TYR A 109 3.15 1.78 -13.04
N ALA A 110 3.70 0.68 -12.53
CA ALA A 110 4.58 0.67 -11.35
C ALA A 110 5.88 1.47 -11.52
N HIS A 111 6.33 1.72 -12.74
CA HIS A 111 7.51 2.54 -13.03
C HIS A 111 7.40 3.99 -12.53
N THR A 112 6.20 4.45 -12.23
CA THR A 112 5.93 5.79 -11.68
C THR A 112 5.77 5.78 -10.15
N PHE A 113 5.98 4.64 -9.50
CA PHE A 113 5.66 4.43 -8.09
C PHE A 113 6.87 4.01 -7.28
N GLU A 114 7.25 4.82 -6.30
CA GLU A 114 8.31 4.53 -5.34
C GLU A 114 7.73 4.29 -3.93
N MET A 115 8.11 3.17 -3.34
CA MET A 115 7.79 2.82 -1.95
C MET A 115 9.03 3.06 -1.08
N VAL A 116 8.88 3.87 -0.05
CA VAL A 116 9.98 4.23 0.84
C VAL A 116 10.14 3.17 1.93
N THR A 117 11.34 2.64 2.06
CA THR A 117 11.76 1.73 3.12
C THR A 117 12.96 2.28 3.88
N THR A 118 13.31 1.68 5.01
CA THR A 118 14.50 2.05 5.77
C THR A 118 15.54 0.92 5.70
N ASN A 119 16.75 1.25 5.29
CA ASN A 119 17.87 0.31 5.37
C ASN A 119 18.28 0.15 6.83
N CYS A 120 18.08 -1.04 7.39
CA CYS A 120 18.31 -1.32 8.82
C CYS A 120 19.79 -1.23 9.25
N LEU A 121 20.74 -1.36 8.30
CA LEU A 121 22.17 -1.25 8.62
C LEU A 121 22.65 0.19 8.65
N THR A 122 22.07 1.06 7.84
CA THR A 122 22.54 2.45 7.68
C THR A 122 21.60 3.50 8.22
N GLY A 123 20.35 3.13 8.52
CA GLY A 123 19.27 4.05 8.91
C GLY A 123 18.79 4.96 7.77
N ARG A 124 19.26 4.75 6.53
CA ARG A 124 18.91 5.62 5.39
C ARG A 124 17.63 5.18 4.72
N ALA A 125 16.88 6.16 4.23
CA ALA A 125 15.72 5.90 3.36
C ALA A 125 16.17 5.29 2.03
N MET A 126 15.41 4.30 1.58
CA MET A 126 15.55 3.64 0.28
C MET A 126 14.25 3.83 -0.48
N TYR A 127 14.35 4.26 -1.72
CA TYR A 127 13.20 4.44 -2.63
C TYR A 127 13.18 3.24 -3.58
N MET A 128 12.13 2.42 -3.44
CA MET A 128 12.05 1.12 -4.10
C MET A 128 10.91 1.10 -5.12
N THR A 129 11.25 0.72 -6.34
CA THR A 129 10.28 0.45 -7.41
C THR A 129 10.36 -1.03 -7.79
N GLU A 130 9.22 -1.68 -8.03
CA GLU A 130 9.17 -3.05 -8.53
C GLU A 130 8.15 -3.16 -9.67
N THR A 131 8.58 -3.68 -10.81
CA THR A 131 7.82 -3.65 -12.07
C THR A 131 7.54 -5.02 -12.67
N SER A 132 7.94 -6.12 -12.01
CA SER A 132 7.87 -7.45 -12.61
C SER A 132 7.66 -8.61 -11.62
N ASP A 133 8.15 -8.49 -10.41
CA ASP A 133 8.11 -9.57 -9.41
C ASP A 133 7.03 -9.28 -8.35
N ARG A 134 6.00 -10.13 -8.34
CA ARG A 134 4.85 -10.05 -7.42
C ARG A 134 5.28 -10.15 -5.96
N GLN A 135 6.11 -11.14 -5.63
CA GLN A 135 6.54 -11.36 -4.25
C GLN A 135 7.40 -10.21 -3.76
N ARG A 136 8.33 -9.74 -4.60
CA ARG A 136 9.18 -8.59 -4.27
C ARG A 136 8.36 -7.31 -4.06
N ALA A 137 7.31 -7.05 -4.85
CA ALA A 137 6.42 -5.91 -4.63
C ALA A 137 5.72 -5.99 -3.26
N LEU A 138 5.24 -7.18 -2.86
CA LEU A 138 4.65 -7.41 -1.54
C LEU A 138 5.68 -7.27 -0.42
N ASP A 139 6.90 -7.76 -0.60
CA ASP A 139 7.97 -7.64 0.39
C ASP A 139 8.37 -6.17 0.60
N ILE A 140 8.42 -5.36 -0.45
CA ILE A 140 8.72 -3.93 -0.35
C ILE A 140 7.61 -3.19 0.41
N VAL A 141 6.33 -3.41 0.09
CA VAL A 141 5.24 -2.75 0.80
C VAL A 141 5.16 -3.21 2.26
N ARG A 142 5.44 -4.48 2.53
CA ARG A 142 5.57 -5.01 3.88
C ARG A 142 6.72 -4.32 4.64
N ALA A 143 7.91 -4.24 4.04
CA ALA A 143 9.06 -3.56 4.64
C ALA A 143 8.78 -2.08 4.92
N SER A 144 8.10 -1.38 3.98
CA SER A 144 7.67 0.01 4.16
C SER A 144 6.71 0.19 5.34
N SER A 145 5.91 -0.84 5.65
CA SER A 145 4.89 -0.83 6.71
C SER A 145 5.34 -1.47 8.02
N SER A 146 6.58 -1.97 8.09
CA SER A 146 7.11 -2.64 9.28
C SER A 146 7.41 -1.63 10.38
N LEU A 147 6.93 -1.93 11.58
CA LEU A 147 7.24 -1.24 12.82
C LEU A 147 8.26 -2.06 13.60
N PRO A 148 9.04 -1.45 14.56
CA PRO A 148 10.04 -2.16 15.34
C PRO A 148 9.48 -3.22 16.30
N TYR A 149 8.17 -3.48 16.32
CA TYR A 149 7.49 -4.41 17.22
C TYR A 149 6.59 -5.36 16.44
#